data_9a4c8ab889d98d367eb2f4628d76d7bd
#
_entry.id   9a4c8ab889d98d367eb2f4628d76d7bd
#
_cell.length_a   1.000
_cell.length_b   1.000
_cell.length_c   1.000
_cell.angle_alpha   90.00
_cell.angle_beta   90.00
_cell.angle_gamma   90.00
#
_symmetry.space_group_name_H-M   'P 1'
#
loop_
_entity.id
_entity.type
_entity.pdbx_description
1 polymer ?
#
loop_
_entity_poly.entity_id
_entity_poly.type
_entity_poly.pdbx_seq_one_letter_code
_entity_poly.pdbx_strand_id
1 'polypeptide(L)'
;MLGTRQQPFNDKTGKILYSGAKGVQSLAEGSTRPFQLDTICGIASMTKLMTAVAALRCVEEGLITLDEDVARYLPSIGKYGIMTSFDEKTNEAVTVPNTTPITLRQALY
;
A
#
# COMPACT_ATOMS: atom_id res chain seq x y z
N MET A 1 25.56 6.30 -0.12
CA MET A 1 24.56 5.24 -0.47
C MET A 1 23.50 5.23 0.60
N LEU A 2 22.22 5.43 0.24
CA LEU A 2 21.09 5.29 1.16
C LEU A 2 21.15 3.91 1.83
N GLY A 3 20.79 3.87 3.11
CA GLY A 3 20.80 2.63 3.87
C GLY A 3 19.78 1.62 3.35
N THR A 4 20.17 0.36 3.37
CA THR A 4 19.29 -0.76 3.08
C THR A 4 19.19 -1.66 4.30
N ARG A 5 17.98 -2.10 4.60
CA ARG A 5 17.71 -3.14 5.59
C ARG A 5 17.42 -4.43 4.84
N GLN A 6 18.11 -5.49 5.22
CA GLN A 6 17.72 -6.83 4.83
C GLN A 6 16.82 -7.40 5.93
N GLN A 7 15.64 -7.89 5.54
CA GLN A 7 14.71 -8.53 6.46
C GLN A 7 15.41 -9.71 7.15
N PRO A 8 15.19 -9.92 8.45
CA PRO A 8 15.72 -11.08 9.11
C PRO A 8 15.20 -12.35 8.43
N PHE A 9 16.11 -13.24 8.09
CA PHE A 9 15.78 -14.56 7.61
C PHE A 9 15.67 -15.49 8.81
N ASN A 10 14.48 -16.03 9.05
CA ASN A 10 14.21 -16.89 10.20
C ASN A 10 14.01 -18.34 9.73
N ASP A 11 14.39 -19.29 10.56
CA ASP A 11 13.99 -20.67 10.39
C ASP A 11 12.53 -20.87 10.88
N LYS A 12 12.02 -22.11 10.73
CA LYS A 12 10.66 -22.47 11.15
C LYS A 12 10.41 -22.36 12.66
N THR A 13 11.47 -22.20 13.47
CA THR A 13 11.36 -22.02 14.93
C THR A 13 11.37 -20.55 15.34
N GLY A 14 11.53 -19.64 14.39
CA GLY A 14 11.67 -18.19 14.62
C GLY A 14 13.10 -17.75 14.92
N LYS A 15 14.09 -18.66 14.87
CA LYS A 15 15.51 -18.30 15.06
C LYS A 15 16.00 -17.49 13.87
N ILE A 16 16.59 -16.34 14.15
CA ILE A 16 17.19 -15.46 13.14
C ILE A 16 18.43 -16.14 12.57
N LEU A 17 18.41 -16.45 11.27
CA LEU A 17 19.55 -17.01 10.54
C LEU A 17 20.43 -15.92 9.94
N TYR A 18 19.82 -14.80 9.54
CA TYR A 18 20.54 -13.66 8.99
C TYR A 18 19.79 -12.36 9.29
N SER A 19 20.52 -11.30 9.54
CA SER A 19 20.01 -9.96 9.73
C SER A 19 21.10 -8.95 9.36
N GLY A 20 20.79 -7.91 8.62
CA GLY A 20 21.78 -6.94 8.19
C GLY A 20 21.20 -5.55 7.95
N ALA A 21 22.03 -4.54 8.25
CA ALA A 21 21.76 -3.15 7.92
C ALA A 21 23.06 -2.52 7.37
N LYS A 22 22.96 -1.71 6.31
CA LYS A 22 24.11 -1.09 5.66
C LYS A 22 23.74 0.28 5.10
N GLY A 23 24.68 1.22 5.15
CA GLY A 23 24.53 2.56 4.60
C GLY A 23 24.22 3.61 5.65
N VAL A 24 23.64 4.74 5.23
CA VAL A 24 23.30 5.89 6.08
C VAL A 24 21.79 6.14 6.06
N GLN A 25 21.29 6.79 7.11
CA GLN A 25 19.84 7.08 7.25
C GLN A 25 19.38 8.19 6.31
N SER A 26 20.26 9.10 5.92
CA SER A 26 19.94 10.23 5.06
C SER A 26 21.11 10.57 4.14
N LEU A 27 20.79 11.07 2.94
CA LEU A 27 21.78 11.63 2.00
C LEU A 27 21.93 13.14 2.16
N ALA A 28 21.27 13.77 3.14
CA ALA A 28 21.44 15.18 3.41
C ALA A 28 22.91 15.47 3.75
N GLU A 29 23.42 16.63 3.30
CA GLU A 29 24.78 17.05 3.56
C GLU A 29 25.09 17.06 5.06
N GLY A 30 26.26 16.51 5.46
CA GLY A 30 26.64 16.37 6.86
C GLY A 30 26.00 15.21 7.61
N SER A 31 25.10 14.43 6.99
CA SER A 31 24.52 13.26 7.64
C SER A 31 25.48 12.07 7.65
N THR A 32 25.94 11.68 8.84
CA THR A 32 26.82 10.52 9.04
C THR A 32 26.15 9.39 9.81
N ARG A 33 24.87 9.56 10.21
CA ARG A 33 24.15 8.59 11.03
C ARG A 33 24.01 7.26 10.29
N PRO A 34 24.55 6.15 10.83
CA PRO A 34 24.48 4.85 10.16
C PRO A 34 23.05 4.33 10.13
N PHE A 35 22.73 3.59 9.08
CA PHE A 35 21.47 2.85 9.00
C PHE A 35 21.58 1.58 9.87
N GLN A 36 20.60 1.38 10.76
CA GLN A 36 20.58 0.29 11.74
C GLN A 36 19.32 -0.56 11.57
N LEU A 37 19.27 -1.72 12.24
CA LEU A 37 18.13 -2.63 12.15
C LEU A 37 16.84 -2.05 12.74
N ASP A 38 16.96 -1.15 13.68
CA ASP A 38 15.85 -0.41 14.34
C ASP A 38 15.53 0.93 13.67
N THR A 39 16.23 1.28 12.58
CA THR A 39 15.93 2.52 11.85
C THR A 39 14.51 2.48 11.29
N ILE A 40 13.72 3.51 11.62
CA ILE A 40 12.36 3.68 11.12
C ILE A 40 12.41 4.03 9.63
N CYS A 41 11.68 3.27 8.82
CA CYS A 41 11.61 3.45 7.38
C CYS A 41 10.18 3.57 6.91
N GLY A 42 9.95 4.44 5.92
CA GLY A 42 8.72 4.41 5.14
C GLY A 42 8.67 3.14 4.28
N ILE A 43 7.65 2.33 4.46
CA ILE A 43 7.51 1.06 3.73
C ILE A 43 6.76 1.19 2.41
N ALA A 44 6.20 2.38 2.13
CA ALA A 44 5.51 2.70 0.87
C ALA A 44 4.56 1.57 0.42
N SER A 45 4.73 1.07 -0.80
CA SER A 45 3.86 0.05 -1.38
C SER A 45 3.86 -1.31 -0.68
N MET A 46 4.79 -1.58 0.23
CA MET A 46 4.74 -2.79 1.06
C MET A 46 3.49 -2.81 1.97
N THR A 47 2.92 -1.64 2.26
CA THR A 47 1.63 -1.51 2.96
C THR A 47 0.49 -2.24 2.25
N LYS A 48 0.54 -2.36 0.91
CA LYS A 48 -0.49 -3.06 0.12
C LYS A 48 -0.67 -4.50 0.55
N LEU A 49 0.42 -5.20 0.88
CA LEU A 49 0.34 -6.57 1.36
C LEU A 49 -0.46 -6.67 2.66
N MET A 50 -0.22 -5.76 3.62
CA MET A 50 -0.95 -5.75 4.89
C MET A 50 -2.44 -5.45 4.67
N THR A 51 -2.74 -4.49 3.79
CA THR A 51 -4.13 -4.14 3.43
C THR A 51 -4.83 -5.31 2.75
N ALA A 52 -4.16 -5.99 1.81
CA ALA A 52 -4.72 -7.16 1.13
C ALA A 52 -5.00 -8.30 2.12
N VAL A 53 -4.07 -8.59 3.03
CA VAL A 53 -4.28 -9.62 4.06
C VAL A 53 -5.44 -9.25 4.97
N ALA A 54 -5.56 -8.01 5.41
CA ALA A 54 -6.66 -7.54 6.24
C ALA A 54 -8.01 -7.67 5.52
N ALA A 55 -8.07 -7.29 4.24
CA ALA A 55 -9.28 -7.42 3.42
C ALA A 55 -9.67 -8.89 3.22
N LEU A 56 -8.71 -9.78 2.96
CA LEU A 56 -8.97 -11.23 2.82
C LEU A 56 -9.44 -11.86 4.13
N ARG A 57 -8.99 -11.37 5.28
CA ARG A 57 -9.52 -11.79 6.59
C ARG A 57 -11.00 -11.42 6.74
N CYS A 58 -11.40 -10.21 6.28
CA CYS A 58 -12.82 -9.84 6.27
C CYS A 58 -13.65 -10.76 5.36
N VAL A 59 -13.08 -11.21 4.23
CA VAL A 59 -13.73 -12.20 3.35
C VAL A 59 -13.86 -13.56 4.04
N GLU A 60 -12.80 -14.03 4.70
CA GLU A 60 -12.79 -15.30 5.44
C GLU A 60 -13.82 -15.31 6.59
N GLU A 61 -14.00 -14.18 7.25
CA GLU A 61 -15.00 -13.98 8.30
C GLU A 61 -16.44 -13.73 7.78
N GLY A 62 -16.62 -13.71 6.45
CA GLY A 62 -17.94 -13.54 5.82
C GLY A 62 -18.49 -12.10 5.91
N LEU A 63 -17.66 -11.11 6.22
CA LEU A 63 -18.08 -9.71 6.35
C LEU A 63 -18.28 -9.03 4.98
N ILE A 64 -17.57 -9.49 3.97
CA ILE A 64 -17.65 -9.02 2.59
C ILE A 64 -17.25 -10.16 1.65
N THR A 65 -17.72 -10.14 0.40
CA THR A 65 -17.25 -11.05 -0.65
C THR A 65 -16.30 -10.35 -1.62
N LEU A 66 -15.47 -11.12 -2.33
CA LEU A 66 -14.54 -10.55 -3.31
C LEU A 66 -15.24 -9.81 -4.45
N ASP A 67 -16.45 -10.24 -4.81
CA ASP A 67 -17.20 -9.69 -5.94
C ASP A 67 -18.28 -8.70 -5.52
N GLU A 68 -18.32 -8.34 -4.23
CA GLU A 68 -19.23 -7.34 -3.69
C GLU A 68 -18.74 -5.92 -3.95
N ASP A 69 -19.70 -4.99 -4.16
CA ASP A 69 -19.41 -3.57 -4.38
C ASP A 69 -18.85 -2.92 -3.10
N VAL A 70 -17.62 -2.47 -3.16
CA VAL A 70 -16.96 -1.80 -2.03
C VAL A 70 -17.59 -0.44 -1.70
N ALA A 71 -18.34 0.19 -2.62
CA ALA A 71 -19.02 1.45 -2.36
C ALA A 71 -20.08 1.33 -1.26
N ARG A 72 -20.57 0.12 -0.97
CA ARG A 72 -21.47 -0.16 0.16
C ARG A 72 -20.81 0.15 1.51
N TYR A 73 -19.51 -0.07 1.63
CA TYR A 73 -18.73 0.16 2.86
C TYR A 73 -17.96 1.49 2.81
N LEU A 74 -17.58 1.91 1.62
CA LEU A 74 -16.81 3.13 1.35
C LEU A 74 -17.52 3.99 0.30
N PRO A 75 -18.62 4.68 0.66
CA PRO A 75 -19.42 5.46 -0.29
C PRO A 75 -18.63 6.54 -1.07
N SER A 76 -17.50 6.97 -0.53
CA SER A 76 -16.60 7.93 -1.18
C SER A 76 -16.00 7.42 -2.49
N ILE A 77 -15.87 6.11 -2.68
CA ILE A 77 -15.30 5.50 -3.90
C ILE A 77 -16.19 5.79 -5.12
N GLY A 78 -17.52 5.73 -4.95
CA GLY A 78 -18.48 5.98 -6.04
C GLY A 78 -18.76 7.46 -6.33
N LYS A 79 -18.25 8.38 -5.50
CA LYS A 79 -18.66 9.80 -5.52
C LYS A 79 -18.21 10.55 -6.78
N TYR A 80 -17.06 10.24 -7.33
CA TYR A 80 -16.41 11.10 -8.32
C TYR A 80 -16.57 10.65 -9.78
N GLY A 81 -17.16 9.49 -10.03
CA GLY A 81 -17.29 8.94 -11.37
C GLY A 81 -15.95 8.48 -11.98
N ILE A 82 -15.97 8.26 -13.28
CA ILE A 82 -14.80 7.81 -14.06
C ILE A 82 -14.25 9.02 -14.81
N MET A 83 -12.98 9.36 -14.60
CA MET A 83 -12.30 10.42 -15.35
C MET A 83 -12.02 9.92 -16.79
N THR A 84 -12.54 10.65 -17.77
CA THR A 84 -12.34 10.34 -19.20
C THR A 84 -11.30 11.22 -19.85
N SER A 85 -11.14 12.46 -19.35
CA SER A 85 -10.11 13.38 -19.81
C SER A 85 -9.84 14.43 -18.73
N PHE A 86 -8.81 15.25 -18.97
CA PHE A 86 -8.46 16.37 -18.13
C PHE A 86 -8.35 17.63 -19.01
N ASP A 87 -9.04 18.70 -18.63
CA ASP A 87 -8.94 19.98 -19.33
C ASP A 87 -7.83 20.82 -18.68
N GLU A 88 -6.70 20.93 -19.37
CA GLU A 88 -5.54 21.71 -18.90
C GLU A 88 -5.83 23.22 -18.80
N LYS A 89 -6.81 23.74 -19.53
CA LYS A 89 -7.14 25.18 -19.52
C LYS A 89 -7.96 25.57 -18.29
N THR A 90 -8.91 24.73 -17.92
CA THR A 90 -9.75 24.94 -16.72
C THR A 90 -9.19 24.29 -15.48
N ASN A 91 -8.18 23.42 -15.65
CA ASN A 91 -7.62 22.57 -14.59
C ASN A 91 -8.68 21.67 -13.94
N GLU A 92 -9.62 21.18 -14.73
CA GLU A 92 -10.73 20.34 -14.25
C GLU A 92 -10.73 18.97 -14.91
N ALA A 93 -11.14 17.96 -14.13
CA ALA A 93 -11.35 16.60 -14.63
C ALA A 93 -12.72 16.48 -15.29
N VAL A 94 -12.76 15.96 -16.52
CA VAL A 94 -13.99 15.59 -17.19
C VAL A 94 -14.37 14.18 -16.75
N THR A 95 -15.53 14.01 -16.12
CA THR A 95 -15.96 12.73 -15.56
C THR A 95 -17.29 12.30 -16.12
N VAL A 96 -17.50 10.98 -16.21
CA VAL A 96 -18.80 10.36 -16.48
C VAL A 96 -19.23 9.55 -15.24
N PRO A 97 -20.54 9.40 -15.00
CA PRO A 97 -21.02 8.58 -13.89
C PRO A 97 -20.48 7.15 -13.98
N ASN A 98 -20.00 6.60 -12.86
CA ASN A 98 -19.71 5.18 -12.76
C ASN A 98 -21.01 4.44 -12.45
N THR A 99 -21.48 3.62 -13.39
CA THR A 99 -22.69 2.79 -13.23
C THR A 99 -22.37 1.33 -12.93
N THR A 100 -21.07 0.99 -12.91
CA THR A 100 -20.60 -0.38 -12.67
C THR A 100 -20.07 -0.50 -11.24
N PRO A 101 -20.43 -1.54 -10.48
CA PRO A 101 -19.86 -1.77 -9.15
C PRO A 101 -18.34 -1.88 -9.20
N ILE A 102 -17.68 -1.30 -8.21
CA ILE A 102 -16.24 -1.50 -7.97
C ILE A 102 -16.11 -2.61 -6.94
N THR A 103 -15.64 -3.77 -7.36
CA THR A 103 -15.55 -4.93 -6.48
C THR A 103 -14.30 -4.91 -5.62
N LEU A 104 -14.35 -5.59 -4.46
CA LEU A 104 -13.17 -5.77 -3.61
C LEU A 104 -12.02 -6.42 -4.38
N ARG A 105 -12.33 -7.39 -5.26
CA ARG A 105 -11.36 -8.04 -6.13
C ARG A 105 -10.59 -7.02 -6.99
N GLN A 106 -11.30 -6.09 -7.63
CA GLN A 106 -10.69 -5.03 -8.44
C GLN A 106 -9.85 -4.06 -7.60
N ALA A 107 -10.26 -3.78 -6.37
CA ALA A 107 -9.52 -2.88 -5.47
C ALA A 107 -8.22 -3.51 -4.93
N LEU A 108 -8.09 -4.84 -4.95
CA LEU A 108 -6.90 -5.56 -4.47
C LEU A 108 -5.87 -5.84 -5.57
N TYR A 109 -6.21 -5.65 -6.86
CA TYR A 109 -5.28 -5.74 -7.99
C TYR A 109 -4.64 -4.38 -8.26
#